data_e8c364492b16a2f6be218cc7a1751911
#
_entry.id   e8c364492b16a2f6be218cc7a1751911
#
_cell.length_a   1.000
_cell.length_b   1.000
_cell.length_c   1.000
_cell.angle_alpha   90.00
_cell.angle_beta   90.00
_cell.angle_gamma   90.00
#
_symmetry.space_group_name_H-M   'P 1'
#
loop_
_entity.id
_entity.type
_entity.pdbx_description
1 polymer ?
#
loop_
_entity_poly.entity_id
_entity_poly.type
_entity_poly.pdbx_seq_one_letter_code
_entity_poly.pdbx_strand_id
1 'polypeptide(L)'
;PNAKAADKRVRQAFGYAVDWDQLNEKIYKGLRFTPTNSGIYPTRSEDYYDKDGFKYKKDVEKAKKLLDEAGLKDVDGDGLREDKDGKKLTFNFAIRNTGQDYDQTLADAFIKSWKEVGLDVKLADGKLMSSKDWTQRVTSDDPSIDLFQGAWSLGTNPNPARLLSDKAKVNYQRYISDVLKKDLETINSKEMLDDAKRKEAYKKFDKDFAEEAAWLPFSWSTDITWVNKRI
;
A
#
# COMPACT_ATOMS: atom_id res chain seq x y z
N PRO A 1 4.71 -13.18 -6.41
CA PRO A 1 4.22 -11.83 -6.72
C PRO A 1 3.46 -11.88 -8.03
N ASN A 2 2.33 -11.18 -8.06
CA ASN A 2 1.52 -11.08 -9.26
C ASN A 2 2.33 -10.41 -10.39
N ALA A 3 2.44 -11.07 -11.53
CA ALA A 3 3.21 -10.58 -12.67
C ALA A 3 2.74 -9.19 -13.14
N LYS A 4 1.44 -8.87 -13.01
CA LYS A 4 0.84 -7.61 -13.43
C LYS A 4 1.37 -6.40 -12.65
N ALA A 5 1.74 -6.56 -11.37
CA ALA A 5 2.27 -5.51 -10.50
C ALA A 5 3.74 -5.76 -10.11
N ALA A 6 4.46 -6.63 -10.82
CA ALA A 6 5.87 -6.92 -10.55
C ALA A 6 6.77 -5.71 -10.80
N ASP A 7 6.47 -4.92 -11.83
CA ASP A 7 7.20 -3.67 -12.13
C ASP A 7 6.82 -2.58 -11.11
N LYS A 8 7.84 -2.02 -10.46
CA LYS A 8 7.62 -0.96 -9.46
C LYS A 8 6.96 0.29 -10.04
N ARG A 9 7.16 0.59 -11.31
CA ARG A 9 6.54 1.74 -11.98
C ARG A 9 5.02 1.60 -12.02
N VAL A 10 4.52 0.37 -12.21
CA VAL A 10 3.09 0.07 -12.12
C VAL A 10 2.58 0.32 -10.70
N ARG A 11 3.29 -0.18 -9.67
CA ARG A 11 2.91 0.06 -8.26
C ARG A 11 2.96 1.54 -7.88
N GLN A 12 3.98 2.26 -8.35
CA GLN A 12 4.08 3.71 -8.16
C GLN A 12 2.94 4.46 -8.84
N ALA A 13 2.53 4.03 -10.05
CA ALA A 13 1.40 4.62 -10.74
C ALA A 13 0.09 4.48 -9.96
N PHE A 14 -0.15 3.33 -9.32
CA PHE A 14 -1.27 3.17 -8.37
C PHE A 14 -1.22 4.23 -7.25
N GLY A 15 -0.01 4.54 -6.75
CA GLY A 15 0.19 5.55 -5.72
C GLY A 15 -0.10 6.98 -6.18
N TYR A 16 0.40 7.34 -7.37
CA TYR A 16 0.20 8.69 -7.94
C TYR A 16 -1.22 8.93 -8.48
N ALA A 17 -1.99 7.89 -8.76
CA ALA A 17 -3.35 8.04 -9.26
C ALA A 17 -4.34 8.53 -8.19
N VAL A 18 -4.05 8.38 -6.90
CA VAL A 18 -4.98 8.63 -5.80
C VAL A 18 -4.65 9.91 -5.05
N ASP A 19 -5.67 10.74 -4.79
CA ASP A 19 -5.59 11.83 -3.83
C ASP A 19 -5.86 11.27 -2.41
N TRP A 20 -4.78 10.87 -1.74
CA TRP A 20 -4.83 10.20 -0.45
C TRP A 20 -5.41 11.08 0.67
N ASP A 21 -5.10 12.37 0.63
CA ASP A 21 -5.57 13.33 1.64
C ASP A 21 -7.08 13.56 1.49
N GLN A 22 -7.53 13.81 0.26
CA GLN A 22 -8.96 13.99 -0.02
C GLN A 22 -9.75 12.71 0.25
N LEU A 23 -9.18 11.54 -0.08
CA LEU A 23 -9.81 10.26 0.20
C LEU A 23 -10.03 10.05 1.69
N ASN A 24 -8.99 10.28 2.50
CA ASN A 24 -9.07 10.13 3.95
C ASN A 24 -10.07 11.11 4.58
N GLU A 25 -10.05 12.37 4.15
CA GLU A 25 -10.99 13.37 4.63
C GLU A 25 -12.45 12.99 4.33
N LYS A 26 -12.74 12.60 3.10
CA LYS A 26 -14.09 12.21 2.67
C LYS A 26 -14.60 10.94 3.34
N ILE A 27 -13.73 9.94 3.49
CA ILE A 27 -14.12 8.63 4.00
C ILE A 27 -14.15 8.60 5.53
N TYR A 28 -13.11 9.12 6.17
CA TYR A 28 -12.96 8.95 7.62
C TYR A 28 -13.27 10.20 8.43
N LYS A 29 -13.49 11.36 7.78
CA LYS A 29 -13.96 12.61 8.44
C LYS A 29 -13.15 12.96 9.69
N GLY A 30 -11.83 12.88 9.58
CA GLY A 30 -10.93 13.16 10.71
C GLY A 30 -10.75 12.03 11.74
N LEU A 31 -11.43 10.88 11.57
CA LEU A 31 -11.28 9.73 12.47
C LEU A 31 -10.00 8.92 12.22
N ARG A 32 -9.24 9.26 11.18
CA ARG A 32 -7.96 8.63 10.86
C ARG A 32 -6.93 9.67 10.47
N PHE A 33 -5.67 9.37 10.78
CA PHE A 33 -4.56 10.20 10.34
C PHE A 33 -4.18 9.87 8.90
N THR A 34 -3.94 10.91 8.11
CA THR A 34 -3.27 10.78 6.83
C THR A 34 -1.76 10.81 7.07
N PRO A 35 -0.99 9.85 6.56
CA PRO A 35 0.47 9.89 6.64
C PRO A 35 1.03 11.15 5.97
N THR A 36 2.06 11.76 6.53
CA THR A 36 2.79 12.86 5.88
C THR A 36 3.84 12.36 4.90
N ASN A 37 4.21 11.09 5.00
CA ASN A 37 5.02 10.37 4.01
C ASN A 37 4.33 9.06 3.59
N SER A 38 4.89 8.37 2.61
CA SER A 38 4.39 7.07 2.12
C SER A 38 5.20 5.88 2.64
N GLY A 39 5.92 6.08 3.72
CA GLY A 39 6.63 5.03 4.44
C GLY A 39 5.72 4.18 5.33
N ILE A 40 6.33 3.20 5.98
CA ILE A 40 5.58 2.22 6.80
C ILE A 40 5.35 2.69 8.24
N TYR A 41 6.12 3.68 8.73
CA TYR A 41 6.03 4.10 10.13
C TYR A 41 5.00 5.19 10.34
N PRO A 42 4.17 5.07 11.40
CA PRO A 42 3.24 6.12 11.80
C PRO A 42 3.97 7.25 12.54
N THR A 43 3.37 8.43 12.60
CA THR A 43 3.90 9.61 13.31
C THR A 43 4.28 9.36 14.76
N ARG A 44 3.63 8.40 15.45
CA ARG A 44 3.98 8.01 16.83
C ARG A 44 5.35 7.34 16.96
N SER A 45 5.95 6.93 15.85
CA SER A 45 7.29 6.32 15.80
C SER A 45 8.35 7.39 15.50
N GLU A 46 8.40 8.46 16.29
CA GLU A 46 9.20 9.69 16.07
C GLU A 46 10.66 9.42 15.68
N ASP A 47 11.28 8.38 16.27
CA ASP A 47 12.67 8.02 15.99
C ASP A 47 12.89 7.45 14.59
N TYR A 48 11.87 6.91 13.95
CA TYR A 48 11.94 6.18 12.68
C TYR A 48 11.13 6.85 11.57
N TYR A 49 10.23 7.74 11.96
CA TYR A 49 9.36 8.45 11.05
C TYR A 49 10.06 9.67 10.47
N ASP A 50 10.07 9.75 9.17
CA ASP A 50 10.58 10.93 8.46
C ASP A 50 9.41 11.80 8.00
N LYS A 51 9.12 12.86 8.77
CA LYS A 51 8.01 13.79 8.46
C LYS A 51 8.16 14.51 7.11
N ASP A 52 9.39 14.66 6.64
CA ASP A 52 9.74 15.33 5.39
C ASP A 52 10.03 14.29 4.27
N GLY A 53 9.76 13.03 4.56
CA GLY A 53 9.99 11.91 3.65
C GLY A 53 9.06 11.94 2.43
N PHE A 54 9.40 11.12 1.45
CA PHE A 54 8.66 11.01 0.21
C PHE A 54 7.19 10.67 0.44
N LYS A 55 6.29 11.38 -0.25
CA LYS A 55 4.85 11.12 -0.25
C LYS A 55 4.31 11.05 -1.68
N TYR A 56 3.52 10.00 -1.96
CA TYR A 56 2.69 9.99 -3.17
C TYR A 56 1.62 11.08 -3.05
N LYS A 57 1.70 12.07 -3.93
CA LYS A 57 0.64 13.07 -4.15
C LYS A 57 0.01 12.79 -5.49
N LYS A 58 -1.29 13.01 -5.63
CA LYS A 58 -1.98 12.78 -6.89
C LYS A 58 -1.29 13.53 -8.02
N ASP A 59 -0.86 12.78 -9.03
CA ASP A 59 -0.24 13.26 -10.25
C ASP A 59 -0.58 12.28 -11.40
N VAL A 60 -1.70 12.58 -12.07
CA VAL A 60 -2.24 11.74 -13.13
C VAL A 60 -1.27 11.59 -14.31
N GLU A 61 -0.59 12.69 -14.69
CA GLU A 61 0.33 12.65 -15.82
C GLU A 61 1.58 11.84 -15.50
N LYS A 62 2.09 11.96 -14.28
CA LYS A 62 3.21 11.12 -13.82
C LYS A 62 2.82 9.65 -13.75
N ALA A 63 1.62 9.34 -13.25
CA ALA A 63 1.12 7.96 -13.22
C ALA A 63 1.02 7.37 -14.64
N LYS A 64 0.44 8.10 -15.59
CA LYS A 64 0.35 7.69 -16.99
C LYS A 64 1.72 7.47 -17.61
N LYS A 65 2.66 8.39 -17.38
CA LYS A 65 4.04 8.27 -17.87
C LYS A 65 4.72 7.01 -17.34
N LEU A 66 4.59 6.71 -16.05
CA LEU A 66 5.14 5.49 -15.45
C LEU A 66 4.56 4.22 -16.07
N LEU A 67 3.25 4.21 -16.37
CA LEU A 67 2.60 3.09 -17.04
C LEU A 67 3.09 2.94 -18.49
N ASP A 68 3.27 4.05 -19.23
CA ASP A 68 3.83 4.03 -20.58
C ASP A 68 5.26 3.47 -20.59
N GLU A 69 6.10 3.91 -19.63
CA GLU A 69 7.48 3.41 -19.45
C GLU A 69 7.51 1.93 -19.04
N ALA A 70 6.48 1.45 -18.33
CA ALA A 70 6.31 0.03 -17.99
C ALA A 70 5.78 -0.81 -19.17
N GLY A 71 5.45 -0.18 -20.31
CA GLY A 71 4.93 -0.84 -21.50
C GLY A 71 3.43 -1.08 -21.50
N LEU A 72 2.69 -0.45 -20.58
CA LEU A 72 1.24 -0.53 -20.52
C LEU A 72 0.64 0.67 -21.28
N LYS A 73 -0.03 0.41 -22.39
CA LYS A 73 -0.56 1.45 -23.28
C LYS A 73 -1.99 1.14 -23.69
N ASP A 74 -2.79 2.17 -23.82
CA ASP A 74 -4.11 2.09 -24.47
C ASP A 74 -3.90 2.00 -25.98
N VAL A 75 -3.98 0.78 -26.53
CA VAL A 75 -3.70 0.53 -27.94
C VAL A 75 -4.95 0.45 -28.80
N ASP A 76 -6.13 0.21 -28.21
CA ASP A 76 -7.40 0.13 -28.92
C ASP A 76 -8.25 1.40 -28.76
N GLY A 77 -7.84 2.35 -27.91
CA GLY A 77 -8.49 3.65 -27.72
C GLY A 77 -9.72 3.62 -26.82
N ASP A 78 -9.90 2.56 -26.03
CA ASP A 78 -11.05 2.43 -25.11
C ASP A 78 -10.84 3.16 -23.76
N GLY A 79 -9.66 3.76 -23.57
CA GLY A 79 -9.28 4.49 -22.36
C GLY A 79 -8.70 3.60 -21.27
N LEU A 80 -8.53 2.31 -21.52
CA LEU A 80 -7.90 1.35 -20.63
C LEU A 80 -6.59 0.85 -21.26
N ARG A 81 -5.65 0.46 -20.44
CA ARG A 81 -4.32 0.06 -20.90
C ARG A 81 -4.23 -1.44 -21.04
N GLU A 82 -3.63 -1.88 -22.12
CA GLU A 82 -3.20 -3.25 -22.36
C GLU A 82 -1.81 -3.50 -21.81
N ASP A 83 -1.45 -4.77 -21.68
CA ASP A 83 -0.08 -5.20 -21.38
C ASP A 83 0.84 -4.99 -22.59
N LYS A 84 2.13 -5.27 -22.41
CA LYS A 84 3.15 -5.14 -23.46
C LYS A 84 2.90 -5.99 -24.71
N ASP A 85 2.04 -7.01 -24.61
CA ASP A 85 1.65 -7.89 -25.70
C ASP A 85 0.30 -7.47 -26.33
N GLY A 86 -0.25 -6.33 -25.93
CA GLY A 86 -1.53 -5.80 -26.41
C GLY A 86 -2.75 -6.53 -25.87
N LYS A 87 -2.61 -7.25 -24.76
CA LYS A 87 -3.73 -7.97 -24.13
C LYS A 87 -4.36 -7.13 -23.05
N LYS A 88 -5.67 -7.18 -22.96
CA LYS A 88 -6.43 -6.53 -21.90
C LYS A 88 -5.91 -6.92 -20.52
N LEU A 89 -5.61 -5.90 -19.71
CA LEU A 89 -5.01 -6.05 -18.40
C LEU A 89 -6.00 -5.61 -17.32
N THR A 90 -6.69 -6.58 -16.71
CA THR A 90 -7.60 -6.33 -15.58
C THR A 90 -6.94 -6.73 -14.26
N PHE A 91 -7.04 -5.88 -13.24
CA PHE A 91 -6.63 -6.16 -11.87
C PHE A 91 -7.84 -6.50 -11.00
N ASN A 92 -7.83 -7.64 -10.36
CA ASN A 92 -8.85 -8.06 -9.41
C ASN A 92 -8.50 -7.57 -8.01
N PHE A 93 -9.32 -6.70 -7.46
CA PHE A 93 -9.09 -6.03 -6.18
C PHE A 93 -9.94 -6.62 -5.06
N ALA A 94 -9.28 -7.19 -4.05
CA ALA A 94 -9.93 -7.69 -2.85
C ALA A 94 -9.98 -6.62 -1.76
N ILE A 95 -11.16 -6.14 -1.45
CA ILE A 95 -11.44 -5.22 -0.35
C ILE A 95 -12.55 -5.78 0.52
N ARG A 96 -12.43 -5.64 1.84
CA ARG A 96 -13.35 -6.23 2.80
C ARG A 96 -14.63 -5.44 2.95
N ASN A 97 -15.73 -6.18 3.11
CA ASN A 97 -16.92 -5.67 3.76
C ASN A 97 -16.69 -5.77 5.27
N THR A 98 -16.51 -4.64 5.94
CA THR A 98 -16.33 -4.54 7.38
C THR A 98 -17.62 -4.17 8.10
N GLY A 99 -18.71 -3.98 7.34
CA GLY A 99 -20.01 -3.52 7.83
C GLY A 99 -20.09 -2.01 8.05
N GLN A 100 -19.11 -1.27 7.55
CA GLN A 100 -19.13 0.19 7.61
C GLN A 100 -19.80 0.78 6.37
N ASP A 101 -20.59 1.83 6.56
CA ASP A 101 -21.32 2.52 5.48
C ASP A 101 -20.40 3.03 4.36
N TYR A 102 -19.13 3.26 4.68
CA TYR A 102 -18.14 3.77 3.72
C TYR A 102 -17.38 2.68 2.93
N ASP A 103 -17.54 1.40 3.23
CA ASP A 103 -16.75 0.34 2.59
C ASP A 103 -16.87 0.35 1.06
N GLN A 104 -18.08 0.45 0.54
CA GLN A 104 -18.32 0.54 -0.90
C GLN A 104 -17.77 1.86 -1.48
N THR A 105 -18.01 2.98 -0.79
CA THR A 105 -17.53 4.30 -1.24
C THR A 105 -16.00 4.33 -1.32
N LEU A 106 -15.31 3.68 -0.39
CA LEU A 106 -13.85 3.55 -0.42
C LEU A 106 -13.38 2.74 -1.63
N ALA A 107 -14.02 1.60 -1.88
CA ALA A 107 -13.70 0.75 -3.04
C ALA A 107 -13.90 1.50 -4.37
N ASP A 108 -15.04 2.17 -4.51
CA ASP A 108 -15.39 2.93 -5.71
C ASP A 108 -14.42 4.11 -5.94
N ALA A 109 -13.99 4.78 -4.87
CA ALA A 109 -13.02 5.87 -4.96
C ALA A 109 -11.66 5.39 -5.47
N PHE A 110 -11.17 4.24 -5.00
CA PHE A 110 -9.94 3.63 -5.52
C PHE A 110 -10.08 3.28 -6.99
N ILE A 111 -11.11 2.51 -7.35
CA ILE A 111 -11.33 2.04 -8.72
C ILE A 111 -11.45 3.23 -9.69
N LYS A 112 -12.19 4.26 -9.29
CA LYS A 112 -12.33 5.49 -10.08
C LYS A 112 -10.99 6.19 -10.31
N SER A 113 -10.18 6.34 -9.26
CA SER A 113 -8.88 6.99 -9.36
C SER A 113 -7.93 6.23 -10.28
N TRP A 114 -7.90 4.91 -10.19
CA TRP A 114 -7.06 4.07 -11.04
C TRP A 114 -7.52 4.05 -12.48
N LYS A 115 -8.83 4.08 -12.70
CA LYS A 115 -9.40 4.19 -14.05
C LYS A 115 -9.01 5.50 -14.75
N GLU A 116 -8.86 6.60 -14.01
CA GLU A 116 -8.44 7.90 -14.55
C GLU A 116 -7.07 7.86 -15.24
N VAL A 117 -6.22 6.92 -14.82
CA VAL A 117 -4.90 6.69 -15.43
C VAL A 117 -4.89 5.50 -16.41
N GLY A 118 -6.04 4.94 -16.71
CA GLY A 118 -6.21 3.85 -17.67
C GLY A 118 -6.03 2.44 -17.10
N LEU A 119 -6.04 2.27 -15.78
CA LEU A 119 -5.98 0.94 -15.17
C LEU A 119 -7.39 0.34 -15.01
N ASP A 120 -7.62 -0.83 -15.61
CA ASP A 120 -8.86 -1.61 -15.42
C ASP A 120 -8.78 -2.37 -14.10
N VAL A 121 -9.43 -1.85 -13.07
CA VAL A 121 -9.51 -2.50 -11.75
C VAL A 121 -10.96 -2.84 -11.44
N LYS A 122 -11.21 -4.08 -11.05
CA LYS A 122 -12.52 -4.58 -10.68
C LYS A 122 -12.49 -5.22 -9.30
N LEU A 123 -13.60 -5.17 -8.58
CA LEU A 123 -13.71 -5.94 -7.35
C LEU A 123 -13.57 -7.44 -7.67
N ALA A 124 -12.76 -8.14 -6.90
CA ALA A 124 -12.70 -9.59 -6.95
C ALA A 124 -14.11 -10.15 -6.69
N ASP A 125 -14.58 -11.07 -7.54
CA ASP A 125 -15.94 -11.61 -7.54
C ASP A 125 -17.07 -10.56 -7.72
N GLY A 126 -16.74 -9.35 -8.22
CA GLY A 126 -17.70 -8.27 -8.48
C GLY A 126 -18.31 -7.61 -7.24
N LYS A 127 -17.79 -7.86 -6.05
CA LYS A 127 -18.35 -7.36 -4.78
C LYS A 127 -17.29 -7.20 -3.69
N LEU A 128 -17.65 -6.47 -2.63
CA LEU A 128 -16.88 -6.45 -1.39
C LEU A 128 -16.82 -7.86 -0.79
N MET A 129 -15.65 -8.25 -0.33
CA MET A 129 -15.39 -9.60 0.17
C MET A 129 -15.73 -9.73 1.65
N SER A 130 -16.34 -10.83 2.08
CA SER A 130 -16.50 -11.08 3.51
C SER A 130 -15.13 -11.14 4.21
N SER A 131 -15.05 -10.76 5.49
CA SER A 131 -13.78 -10.82 6.24
C SER A 131 -13.20 -12.24 6.28
N LYS A 132 -14.06 -13.27 6.30
CA LYS A 132 -13.66 -14.67 6.26
C LYS A 132 -13.03 -15.03 4.91
N ASP A 133 -13.72 -14.72 3.82
CA ASP A 133 -13.25 -15.04 2.46
C ASP A 133 -11.97 -14.28 2.13
N TRP A 134 -11.93 -12.98 2.49
CA TRP A 134 -10.74 -12.15 2.33
C TRP A 134 -9.53 -12.79 3.04
N THR A 135 -9.69 -13.13 4.33
CA THR A 135 -8.62 -13.74 5.11
C THR A 135 -8.17 -15.04 4.47
N GLN A 136 -9.11 -15.95 4.17
CA GLN A 136 -8.78 -17.23 3.57
C GLN A 136 -8.03 -17.08 2.25
N ARG A 137 -8.53 -16.26 1.33
CA ARG A 137 -7.99 -16.14 -0.04
C ARG A 137 -6.69 -15.37 -0.10
N VAL A 138 -6.59 -14.23 0.62
CA VAL A 138 -5.35 -13.44 0.65
C VAL A 138 -4.22 -14.19 1.36
N THR A 139 -4.52 -14.94 2.43
CA THR A 139 -3.48 -15.71 3.14
C THR A 139 -3.05 -16.98 2.42
N SER A 140 -3.92 -17.58 1.58
CA SER A 140 -3.62 -18.77 0.79
C SER A 140 -2.98 -18.50 -0.57
N ASP A 141 -2.68 -17.23 -0.90
CA ASP A 141 -2.11 -16.86 -2.20
C ASP A 141 -3.04 -17.17 -3.38
N ASP A 142 -4.30 -16.80 -3.27
CA ASP A 142 -5.27 -17.01 -4.34
C ASP A 142 -4.84 -16.25 -5.61
N PRO A 143 -4.54 -16.96 -6.70
CA PRO A 143 -4.02 -16.34 -7.93
C PRO A 143 -5.05 -15.45 -8.65
N SER A 144 -6.31 -15.51 -8.27
CA SER A 144 -7.36 -14.65 -8.82
C SER A 144 -7.40 -13.25 -8.18
N ILE A 145 -6.60 -12.99 -7.13
CA ILE A 145 -6.48 -11.69 -6.48
C ILE A 145 -5.15 -11.04 -6.90
N ASP A 146 -5.25 -9.88 -7.52
CA ASP A 146 -4.09 -9.10 -7.95
C ASP A 146 -3.70 -8.01 -6.96
N LEU A 147 -4.69 -7.38 -6.35
CA LEU A 147 -4.56 -6.30 -5.39
C LEU A 147 -5.44 -6.58 -4.17
N PHE A 148 -5.01 -6.12 -3.01
CA PHE A 148 -5.87 -6.17 -1.83
C PHE A 148 -5.66 -4.96 -0.91
N GLN A 149 -6.74 -4.57 -0.23
CA GLN A 149 -6.68 -3.61 0.87
C GLN A 149 -6.65 -4.37 2.19
N GLY A 150 -5.69 -4.02 3.04
CA GLY A 150 -5.51 -4.64 4.34
C GLY A 150 -5.07 -3.63 5.39
N ALA A 151 -4.95 -4.09 6.63
CA ALA A 151 -4.41 -3.30 7.73
C ALA A 151 -3.51 -4.18 8.60
N TRP A 152 -2.45 -3.59 9.13
CA TRP A 152 -1.49 -4.26 10.00
C TRP A 152 -1.26 -3.45 11.26
N SER A 153 -1.09 -4.13 12.37
CA SER A 153 -0.57 -3.52 13.59
C SER A 153 0.95 -3.61 13.59
N LEU A 154 1.63 -2.47 13.66
CA LEU A 154 3.09 -2.45 13.79
C LEU A 154 3.54 -2.89 15.20
N GLY A 155 2.66 -2.77 16.20
CA GLY A 155 2.99 -3.05 17.60
C GLY A 155 4.03 -2.08 18.15
N THR A 156 4.73 -2.49 19.22
CA THR A 156 5.78 -1.72 19.87
C THR A 156 7.17 -1.95 19.29
N ASN A 157 7.39 -3.12 18.66
CA ASN A 157 8.65 -3.42 18.00
C ASN A 157 8.62 -2.87 16.58
N PRO A 158 9.45 -1.87 16.23
CA PRO A 158 9.45 -1.24 14.93
C PRO A 158 10.08 -2.09 13.82
N ASN A 159 10.69 -3.23 14.13
CA ASN A 159 11.39 -4.03 13.13
C ASN A 159 10.43 -4.52 12.03
N PRO A 160 10.61 -4.06 10.78
CA PRO A 160 9.70 -4.38 9.67
C PRO A 160 9.87 -5.82 9.16
N ALA A 161 10.94 -6.53 9.54
CA ALA A 161 11.20 -7.91 9.10
C ALA A 161 10.04 -8.86 9.45
N ARG A 162 9.33 -8.60 10.55
CA ARG A 162 8.17 -9.40 10.96
C ARG A 162 6.98 -9.30 10.00
N LEU A 163 6.94 -8.25 9.19
CA LEU A 163 5.86 -8.01 8.21
C LEU A 163 6.31 -8.29 6.78
N LEU A 164 7.58 -8.05 6.46
CA LEU A 164 8.07 -7.93 5.10
C LEU A 164 9.17 -8.94 4.73
N SER A 165 9.77 -9.65 5.69
CA SER A 165 10.77 -10.67 5.32
C SER A 165 10.14 -11.84 4.55
N ASP A 166 10.95 -12.55 3.79
CA ASP A 166 10.53 -13.77 3.05
C ASP A 166 9.91 -14.83 3.97
N LYS A 167 10.29 -14.81 5.26
CA LYS A 167 9.82 -15.74 6.29
C LYS A 167 8.61 -15.24 7.07
N ALA A 168 8.18 -14.00 6.82
CA ALA A 168 7.08 -13.41 7.56
C ALA A 168 5.73 -14.00 7.12
N LYS A 169 5.05 -14.67 8.04
CA LYS A 169 3.74 -15.29 7.78
C LYS A 169 2.65 -14.31 7.36
N VAL A 170 2.84 -13.02 7.65
CA VAL A 170 1.91 -11.94 7.32
C VAL A 170 2.36 -11.09 6.14
N ASN A 171 3.42 -11.49 5.44
CA ASN A 171 3.82 -10.91 4.16
C ASN A 171 2.89 -11.42 3.06
N TYR A 172 1.62 -11.00 3.10
CA TYR A 172 0.59 -11.50 2.19
C TYR A 172 0.81 -11.09 0.74
N GLN A 173 1.48 -9.96 0.49
CA GLN A 173 1.88 -9.54 -0.85
C GLN A 173 3.03 -10.38 -1.43
N ARG A 174 3.74 -11.13 -0.58
CA ARG A 174 4.86 -12.03 -0.95
C ARG A 174 5.92 -11.35 -1.80
N TYR A 175 6.03 -10.04 -1.60
CA TYR A 175 6.98 -9.20 -2.31
C TYR A 175 7.97 -8.59 -1.34
N ILE A 176 9.23 -8.69 -1.71
CA ILE A 176 10.31 -7.93 -1.13
C ILE A 176 11.40 -7.76 -2.19
N SER A 177 11.80 -6.51 -2.46
CA SER A 177 12.90 -6.22 -3.37
C SER A 177 14.26 -6.51 -2.75
N ASP A 178 15.29 -6.62 -3.57
CA ASP A 178 16.66 -6.79 -3.07
C ASP A 178 17.12 -5.58 -2.25
N VAL A 179 16.61 -4.38 -2.57
CA VAL A 179 16.87 -3.17 -1.77
C VAL A 179 16.32 -3.36 -0.36
N LEU A 180 15.05 -3.72 -0.24
CA LEU A 180 14.41 -3.92 1.07
C LEU A 180 15.00 -5.12 1.84
N LYS A 181 15.44 -6.18 1.14
CA LYS A 181 16.16 -7.29 1.78
C LYS A 181 17.45 -6.81 2.44
N LYS A 182 18.24 -6.04 1.70
CA LYS A 182 19.51 -5.48 2.21
C LYS A 182 19.27 -4.54 3.40
N ASP A 183 18.24 -3.73 3.35
CA ASP A 183 17.88 -2.87 4.47
C ASP A 183 17.47 -3.68 5.71
N LEU A 184 16.68 -4.75 5.53
CA LEU A 184 16.33 -5.65 6.62
C LEU A 184 17.55 -6.36 7.21
N GLU A 185 18.52 -6.77 6.40
CA GLU A 185 19.80 -7.33 6.87
C GLU A 185 20.55 -6.30 7.71
N THR A 186 20.62 -5.05 7.24
CA THR A 186 21.26 -3.95 7.99
C THR A 186 20.55 -3.73 9.32
N ILE A 187 19.23 -3.59 9.33
CA ILE A 187 18.42 -3.39 10.55
C ILE A 187 18.62 -4.52 11.57
N ASN A 188 18.87 -5.74 11.12
CA ASN A 188 19.09 -6.89 11.99
C ASN A 188 20.57 -7.16 12.32
N SER A 189 21.49 -6.29 11.89
CA SER A 189 22.93 -6.44 12.17
C SER A 189 23.28 -5.99 13.58
N LYS A 190 24.46 -6.44 14.06
CA LYS A 190 25.01 -6.04 15.38
C LYS A 190 25.32 -4.54 15.46
N GLU A 191 25.55 -3.87 14.33
CA GLU A 191 25.82 -2.44 14.28
C GLU A 191 24.64 -1.61 14.78
N MET A 192 23.43 -2.17 14.72
CA MET A 192 22.19 -1.53 15.18
C MET A 192 22.02 -1.52 16.71
N LEU A 193 23.02 -2.00 17.46
CA LEU A 193 23.15 -1.72 18.89
C LEU A 193 23.48 -0.23 19.16
N ASP A 194 24.08 0.45 18.19
CA ASP A 194 24.23 1.90 18.18
C ASP A 194 22.88 2.54 17.83
N ASP A 195 22.35 3.39 18.73
CA ASP A 195 21.03 4.00 18.59
C ASP A 195 20.94 4.95 17.40
N ALA A 196 22.00 5.73 17.13
CA ALA A 196 22.01 6.66 16.00
C ALA A 196 22.00 5.91 14.66
N LYS A 197 22.86 4.90 14.51
CA LYS A 197 22.89 4.05 13.31
C LYS A 197 21.56 3.33 13.10
N ARG A 198 20.96 2.85 14.18
CA ARG A 198 19.66 2.20 14.12
C ARG A 198 18.58 3.14 13.57
N LYS A 199 18.48 4.36 14.09
CA LYS A 199 17.51 5.36 13.61
C LYS A 199 17.71 5.69 12.12
N GLU A 200 18.95 5.88 11.71
CA GLU A 200 19.29 6.12 10.30
C GLU A 200 18.88 4.94 9.40
N ALA A 201 19.18 3.70 9.81
CA ALA A 201 18.82 2.51 9.06
C ALA A 201 17.29 2.36 8.89
N TYR A 202 16.51 2.66 9.94
CA TYR A 202 15.05 2.61 9.87
C TYR A 202 14.48 3.72 8.97
N LYS A 203 15.01 4.94 9.03
CA LYS A 203 14.61 6.03 8.13
C LYS A 203 14.94 5.72 6.67
N LYS A 204 16.12 5.15 6.43
CA LYS A 204 16.49 4.70 5.10
C LYS A 204 15.51 3.63 4.58
N PHE A 205 15.21 2.63 5.41
CA PHE A 205 14.23 1.60 5.06
C PHE A 205 12.86 2.22 4.73
N ASP A 206 12.40 3.16 5.52
CA ASP A 206 11.10 3.84 5.32
C ASP A 206 11.03 4.55 3.97
N LYS A 207 12.13 5.23 3.59
CA LYS A 207 12.27 5.87 2.28
C LYS A 207 12.26 4.84 1.14
N ASP A 208 13.10 3.82 1.23
CA ASP A 208 13.21 2.81 0.18
C ASP A 208 11.92 2.01 0.04
N PHE A 209 11.22 1.75 1.15
CA PHE A 209 9.90 1.14 1.16
C PHE A 209 8.87 1.96 0.36
N ALA A 210 8.85 3.28 0.57
CA ALA A 210 7.98 4.17 -0.18
C ALA A 210 8.33 4.20 -1.67
N GLU A 211 9.63 4.25 -2.02
CA GLU A 211 10.09 4.25 -3.41
C GLU A 211 9.82 2.93 -4.13
N GLU A 212 9.94 1.80 -3.43
CA GLU A 212 9.59 0.48 -3.98
C GLU A 212 8.09 0.26 -4.14
N ALA A 213 7.27 1.11 -3.52
CA ALA A 213 5.83 0.97 -3.49
C ALA A 213 5.37 -0.46 -3.14
N ALA A 214 6.07 -1.08 -2.18
CA ALA A 214 5.76 -2.44 -1.72
C ALA A 214 4.35 -2.52 -1.13
N TRP A 215 3.97 -1.50 -0.38
CA TRP A 215 2.61 -1.14 0.02
C TRP A 215 2.38 0.34 -0.27
N LEU A 216 1.13 0.74 -0.25
CA LEU A 216 0.74 2.14 -0.32
C LEU A 216 -0.02 2.49 0.98
N PRO A 217 0.67 2.79 2.09
CA PRO A 217 0.03 3.22 3.32
C PRO A 217 -0.76 4.49 3.09
N PHE A 218 -2.04 4.51 3.45
CA PHE A 218 -2.90 5.65 3.16
C PHE A 218 -3.62 6.21 4.38
N SER A 219 -3.71 5.45 5.47
CA SER A 219 -4.33 5.93 6.71
C SER A 219 -3.81 5.20 7.93
N TRP A 220 -3.77 5.91 9.06
CA TRP A 220 -3.48 5.35 10.37
C TRP A 220 -4.72 5.45 11.24
N SER A 221 -5.12 4.35 11.87
CA SER A 221 -6.25 4.34 12.78
C SER A 221 -5.92 5.08 14.08
N THR A 222 -6.93 5.74 14.63
CA THR A 222 -6.91 6.34 15.97
C THR A 222 -7.64 5.40 16.92
N ASP A 223 -6.99 5.06 18.04
CA ASP A 223 -7.66 4.38 19.13
C ASP A 223 -8.25 5.44 20.08
N ILE A 224 -9.56 5.37 20.31
CA ILE A 224 -10.26 6.28 21.23
C ILE A 224 -10.58 5.49 22.49
N THR A 225 -10.00 5.92 23.61
CA THR A 225 -10.27 5.33 24.92
C THR A 225 -11.11 6.30 25.76
N TRP A 226 -12.26 5.85 26.20
CA TRP A 226 -13.11 6.59 27.12
C TRP A 226 -12.70 6.26 28.54
N VAL A 227 -12.25 7.26 29.29
CA VAL A 227 -11.85 7.10 30.68
C VAL A 227 -12.86 7.84 31.58
N ASN A 228 -13.33 7.16 32.62
CA ASN A 228 -14.20 7.80 33.60
C ASN A 228 -13.40 8.84 34.41
N LYS A 229 -13.96 10.03 34.60
CA LYS A 229 -13.32 11.12 35.35
C LYS A 229 -12.96 10.76 36.81
N ARG A 230 -13.44 9.63 37.31
CA ARG A 230 -13.21 9.16 38.69
C ARG A 230 -12.03 8.19 38.82
N ILE A 231 -11.31 7.94 37.74
CA ILE A 231 -10.10 7.09 37.72
C ILE A 231 -8.88 7.99 37.66
#